data_ef97a70fed85614ba6c5407d798f22eb
#
_entry.id   ef97a70fed85614ba6c5407d798f22eb
#
_cell.length_a   1.000
_cell.length_b   1.000
_cell.length_c   1.000
_cell.angle_alpha   90.00
_cell.angle_beta   90.00
_cell.angle_gamma   90.00
#
_symmetry.space_group_name_H-M   'P 1'
#
loop_
_entity.id
_entity.type
_entity.pdbx_description
1 polymer ?
#
loop_
_entity_poly.entity_id
_entity_poly.type
_entity_poly.pdbx_seq_one_letter_code
_entity_poly.pdbx_strand_id
1 'polypeptide(L)'
;MKRYFNMLAVSVLCSGVMLSSCTDDIQIGTLDESQYDNVKELKGAVRDANNGKTSTIVELRKKDYSTAVEFRLSRVPKQGVDVTISFDAEYLDTYNAEHGTSFKLYPADKVQIQHDGKIVMAPDDKSSYSLDLIIPTLGTDEFEEDQTYLLPLKAEVKTDGVSVSKKESHCVYLVKNLAGEGNTDRKPGEKETFFFFEVNDTNPLNALQWKMEDGRYLVNYMVLFAANINYDREKGEVYIYTNPQVSYILAHNEEVIQPLRKRGIKVLLGLLGNHDESGLAQLSEIGARDFAQKIAAMCYAYNLDGVNFDDEYSKDPDLNNPLFARPSTVAGARLMFETKKAMPDKYVTTFQYGYMGGEDYVDGIEAGAWIDIAVANYGSKGRPMAGMTKANCSGQSTEMARYGAIAVSTAKDVAESEYGYYMVFAPWAANNQGSKTQFGYLSNLSEGLYGCRLIEPKFYYPTTTSLKTNPY
;
A
#
# COMPACT_ATOMS: atom_id res chain seq x y z
N MET A 1 72.74 -27.07 -26.78
CA MET A 1 73.00 -25.90 -25.95
C MET A 1 72.34 -24.57 -26.42
N LYS A 2 72.09 -24.37 -27.72
CA LYS A 2 71.46 -23.11 -28.21
C LYS A 2 69.94 -22.98 -27.92
N ARG A 3 69.18 -24.07 -27.63
CA ARG A 3 67.73 -24.02 -27.36
C ARG A 3 67.42 -23.63 -25.90
N TYR A 4 68.29 -23.89 -24.95
CA TYR A 4 68.11 -23.55 -23.56
C TYR A 4 68.37 -22.09 -23.23
N PHE A 5 69.23 -21.46 -24.01
CA PHE A 5 69.60 -20.05 -23.77
C PHE A 5 68.48 -19.10 -24.24
N ASN A 6 67.72 -19.47 -25.27
CA ASN A 6 66.58 -18.67 -25.71
C ASN A 6 65.37 -18.79 -24.77
N MET A 7 65.25 -19.88 -24.03
CA MET A 7 64.16 -20.05 -23.05
C MET A 7 64.40 -19.27 -21.76
N LEU A 8 65.70 -19.13 -21.36
CA LEU A 8 66.04 -18.36 -20.19
C LEU A 8 65.93 -16.84 -20.44
N ALA A 9 66.22 -16.39 -21.68
CA ALA A 9 66.05 -14.97 -22.05
C ALA A 9 64.59 -14.53 -22.13
N VAL A 10 63.68 -15.43 -22.54
CA VAL A 10 62.24 -15.13 -22.57
C VAL A 10 61.64 -15.15 -21.18
N SER A 11 62.10 -16.05 -20.30
CA SER A 11 61.61 -16.05 -18.89
C SER A 11 62.05 -14.86 -18.09
N VAL A 12 63.24 -14.31 -18.33
CA VAL A 12 63.74 -13.11 -17.69
C VAL A 12 63.03 -11.84 -18.23
N LEU A 13 62.66 -11.82 -19.54
CA LEU A 13 61.89 -10.70 -20.07
C LEU A 13 60.44 -10.69 -19.56
N CYS A 14 59.79 -11.88 -19.41
CA CYS A 14 58.44 -11.95 -18.82
C CYS A 14 58.40 -11.65 -17.35
N SER A 15 59.48 -11.92 -16.61
CA SER A 15 59.57 -11.57 -15.16
C SER A 15 59.79 -10.07 -14.95
N GLY A 16 60.42 -9.36 -15.91
CA GLY A 16 60.64 -7.92 -15.82
C GLY A 16 59.40 -7.06 -16.14
N VAL A 17 58.45 -7.61 -16.87
CA VAL A 17 57.20 -6.89 -17.19
C VAL A 17 56.14 -7.03 -16.10
N MET A 18 56.26 -8.04 -15.23
CA MET A 18 55.33 -8.21 -14.10
C MET A 18 55.67 -7.37 -12.84
N LEU A 19 56.78 -6.65 -12.83
CA LEU A 19 57.16 -5.80 -11.69
C LEU A 19 56.94 -4.30 -11.90
N SER A 20 56.36 -3.92 -13.06
CA SER A 20 55.78 -2.58 -13.24
C SER A 20 54.28 -2.60 -13.12
N SER A 21 53.74 -3.35 -12.17
CA SER A 21 52.38 -3.18 -11.70
C SER A 21 52.25 -1.86 -11.03
N CYS A 22 51.50 -0.98 -11.60
CA CYS A 22 51.09 0.33 -11.09
C CYS A 22 51.06 0.40 -9.56
N THR A 23 52.05 1.07 -8.98
CA THR A 23 51.91 1.77 -7.73
C THR A 23 51.40 3.18 -8.06
N ASP A 24 50.32 3.30 -8.81
CA ASP A 24 49.49 4.45 -8.62
C ASP A 24 48.79 4.22 -7.29
N ASP A 25 49.34 4.75 -6.24
CA ASP A 25 48.60 5.02 -5.02
C ASP A 25 47.32 5.69 -5.49
N ILE A 26 46.20 4.98 -5.38
CA ILE A 26 44.90 5.61 -5.42
C ILE A 26 44.93 6.58 -4.27
N GLN A 27 45.26 7.83 -4.56
CA GLN A 27 45.00 8.91 -3.64
C GLN A 27 43.49 8.95 -3.47
N ILE A 28 43.01 8.20 -2.49
CA ILE A 28 41.70 8.46 -1.92
C ILE A 28 41.84 9.92 -1.46
N GLY A 29 41.24 10.82 -2.23
CA GLY A 29 41.20 12.22 -1.89
C GLY A 29 40.69 12.29 -0.47
N THR A 30 41.49 12.80 0.44
CA THR A 30 41.02 13.11 1.78
C THR A 30 39.91 14.10 1.59
N LEU A 31 38.66 13.65 1.94
CA LEU A 31 37.51 14.54 1.97
C LEU A 31 37.93 15.71 2.87
N ASP A 32 37.96 16.91 2.31
CA ASP A 32 38.18 18.10 3.12
C ASP A 32 36.92 18.34 3.93
N GLU A 33 36.83 17.70 5.08
CA GLU A 33 35.71 17.80 6.00
C GLU A 33 35.45 19.25 6.42
N SER A 34 36.48 20.13 6.35
CA SER A 34 36.31 21.54 6.68
C SER A 34 35.35 22.28 5.74
N GLN A 35 35.15 21.81 4.52
CA GLN A 35 34.14 22.33 3.60
C GLN A 35 32.73 21.97 4.04
N TYR A 36 32.55 20.88 4.76
CA TYR A 36 31.25 20.43 5.29
C TYR A 36 31.01 20.96 6.71
N ASP A 37 32.07 21.23 7.50
CA ASP A 37 31.97 21.85 8.81
C ASP A 37 31.56 23.33 8.77
N ASN A 38 31.68 23.97 7.62
CA ASN A 38 31.31 25.37 7.42
C ASN A 38 29.84 25.64 7.13
N VAL A 39 28.95 24.62 7.14
CA VAL A 39 27.51 24.84 7.12
C VAL A 39 27.07 25.34 8.50
N LYS A 40 27.26 26.66 8.72
CA LYS A 40 26.87 27.33 9.97
C LYS A 40 25.38 27.29 10.26
N GLU A 41 24.59 27.09 9.22
CA GLU A 41 23.11 27.13 9.29
C GLU A 41 22.53 25.75 9.45
N LEU A 42 21.65 25.56 10.45
CA LEU A 42 20.82 24.38 10.60
C LEU A 42 19.67 24.45 9.59
N LYS A 43 19.36 23.33 8.91
CA LYS A 43 18.19 23.22 8.05
C LYS A 43 17.08 22.52 8.80
N GLY A 44 15.91 23.12 8.80
CA GLY A 44 14.69 22.58 9.39
C GLY A 44 13.71 22.08 8.32
N ALA A 45 12.90 21.10 8.68
CA ALA A 45 11.79 20.57 7.88
C ALA A 45 10.63 20.15 8.77
N VAL A 46 9.38 20.37 8.30
CA VAL A 46 8.17 19.88 8.95
C VAL A 46 7.56 18.73 8.14
N ARG A 47 7.14 17.65 8.81
CA ARG A 47 6.61 16.44 8.17
C ARG A 47 5.58 15.75 9.07
N ASP A 48 4.78 14.88 8.48
CA ASP A 48 4.02 13.91 9.26
C ASP A 48 4.99 12.90 9.89
N ALA A 49 4.89 12.69 11.19
CA ALA A 49 5.84 11.85 11.94
C ALA A 49 5.69 10.36 11.64
N ASN A 50 4.48 9.92 11.25
CA ASN A 50 4.19 8.51 11.03
C ASN A 50 4.70 8.00 9.67
N ASN A 51 4.68 8.87 8.65
CA ASN A 51 5.08 8.49 7.29
C ASN A 51 6.26 9.28 6.71
N GLY A 52 6.74 10.31 7.41
CA GLY A 52 7.87 11.15 7.01
C GLY A 52 7.60 12.05 5.79
N LYS A 53 6.34 12.23 5.37
CA LYS A 53 5.96 13.00 4.18
C LYS A 53 5.54 14.44 4.54
N THR A 54 5.69 15.32 3.57
CA THR A 54 5.18 16.72 3.63
C THR A 54 3.73 16.84 3.16
N SER A 55 3.16 15.77 2.61
CA SER A 55 1.76 15.71 2.17
C SER A 55 1.17 14.35 2.53
N THR A 56 0.03 14.33 3.20
CA THR A 56 -0.65 13.11 3.68
C THR A 56 -2.14 13.19 3.33
N ILE A 57 -2.68 12.13 2.72
CA ILE A 57 -4.10 11.99 2.47
C ILE A 57 -4.77 11.47 3.74
N VAL A 58 -5.82 12.17 4.20
CA VAL A 58 -6.64 11.79 5.35
C VAL A 58 -8.06 11.52 4.87
N GLU A 59 -8.57 10.33 5.18
CA GLU A 59 -9.92 9.91 4.81
C GLU A 59 -10.79 9.80 6.06
N LEU A 60 -11.73 10.73 6.22
CA LEU A 60 -12.64 10.78 7.35
C LEU A 60 -13.98 10.14 7.00
N ARG A 61 -14.39 9.14 7.79
CA ARG A 61 -15.72 8.51 7.69
C ARG A 61 -16.54 8.78 8.93
N LYS A 62 -16.13 8.20 10.06
CA LYS A 62 -16.86 8.22 11.34
C LYS A 62 -15.93 8.38 12.54
N LYS A 63 -14.63 8.42 12.32
CA LYS A 63 -13.61 8.54 13.35
C LYS A 63 -12.65 9.65 13.03
N ASP A 64 -12.22 10.34 14.06
CA ASP A 64 -11.15 11.32 13.97
C ASP A 64 -9.85 10.65 13.50
N TYR A 65 -9.05 11.40 12.76
CA TYR A 65 -7.72 10.97 12.36
C TYR A 65 -6.69 11.49 13.36
N SER A 66 -5.93 10.57 13.95
CA SER A 66 -4.86 10.89 14.89
C SER A 66 -3.51 10.59 14.27
N THR A 67 -2.59 11.57 14.32
CA THR A 67 -1.22 11.45 13.85
C THR A 67 -0.32 12.33 14.72
N ALA A 68 0.93 12.54 14.31
CA ALA A 68 1.81 13.54 14.88
C ALA A 68 2.51 14.32 13.77
N VAL A 69 2.75 15.61 13.99
CA VAL A 69 3.56 16.45 13.12
C VAL A 69 4.96 16.62 13.73
N GLU A 70 5.99 16.32 12.96
CA GLU A 70 7.39 16.40 13.39
C GLU A 70 8.06 17.61 12.79
N PHE A 71 8.83 18.34 13.62
CA PHE A 71 9.86 19.26 13.14
C PHE A 71 11.23 18.61 13.32
N ARG A 72 12.01 18.55 12.26
CA ARG A 72 13.33 17.92 12.23
C ARG A 72 14.39 18.90 11.77
N LEU A 73 15.53 18.93 12.47
CA LEU A 73 16.74 19.64 12.08
C LEU A 73 17.72 18.70 11.36
N SER A 74 18.56 19.24 10.51
CA SER A 74 19.59 18.49 9.78
C SER A 74 20.65 17.85 10.71
N ARG A 75 20.81 18.37 11.93
CA ARG A 75 21.68 17.83 12.99
C ARG A 75 21.19 18.29 14.36
N VAL A 76 21.75 17.72 15.41
CA VAL A 76 21.50 18.13 16.80
C VAL A 76 21.90 19.60 16.99
N PRO A 77 21.01 20.45 17.53
CA PRO A 77 21.29 21.87 17.73
C PRO A 77 22.28 22.09 18.88
N LYS A 78 23.20 23.05 18.72
CA LYS A 78 24.14 23.46 19.76
C LYS A 78 23.63 24.64 20.62
N GLN A 79 22.46 25.15 20.25
CA GLN A 79 21.73 26.22 20.98
C GLN A 79 20.26 25.85 21.07
N GLY A 80 19.54 26.54 21.96
CA GLY A 80 18.07 26.36 22.01
C GLY A 80 17.41 26.75 20.68
N VAL A 81 16.44 25.99 20.24
CA VAL A 81 15.69 26.26 19.01
C VAL A 81 14.19 26.32 19.30
N ASP A 82 13.60 27.48 19.01
CA ASP A 82 12.17 27.73 19.16
C ASP A 82 11.46 27.64 17.81
N VAL A 83 10.47 26.77 17.72
CA VAL A 83 9.66 26.55 16.53
C VAL A 83 8.17 26.68 16.89
N THR A 84 7.40 27.26 15.99
CA THR A 84 5.94 27.23 16.07
C THR A 84 5.41 26.58 14.81
N ILE A 85 4.59 25.53 14.96
CA ILE A 85 3.81 24.92 13.87
C ILE A 85 2.39 25.47 13.98
N SER A 86 1.94 26.16 12.95
CA SER A 86 0.63 26.81 12.92
C SER A 86 -0.08 26.58 11.60
N PHE A 87 -1.40 26.77 11.62
CA PHE A 87 -2.22 26.73 10.41
C PHE A 87 -1.91 27.95 9.52
N ASP A 88 -1.71 27.71 8.22
CA ASP A 88 -1.41 28.75 7.22
C ASP A 88 -2.50 28.79 6.13
N ALA A 89 -3.55 29.58 6.39
CA ALA A 89 -4.65 29.72 5.45
C ALA A 89 -4.24 30.34 4.09
N GLU A 90 -3.21 31.19 4.08
CA GLU A 90 -2.75 31.90 2.87
C GLU A 90 -2.10 30.93 1.87
N TYR A 91 -1.66 29.76 2.34
CA TYR A 91 -1.04 28.74 1.49
C TYR A 91 -2.03 28.06 0.53
N LEU A 92 -3.35 28.16 0.76
CA LEU A 92 -4.38 27.51 -0.07
C LEU A 92 -4.28 27.89 -1.54
N ASP A 93 -4.24 29.19 -1.84
CA ASP A 93 -4.21 29.68 -3.22
C ASP A 93 -2.92 29.26 -3.94
N THR A 94 -1.80 29.29 -3.21
CA THR A 94 -0.51 28.82 -3.71
C THR A 94 -0.57 27.32 -4.02
N TYR A 95 -1.10 26.52 -3.09
CA TYR A 95 -1.22 25.07 -3.27
C TYR A 95 -2.13 24.72 -4.46
N ASN A 96 -3.32 25.31 -4.52
CA ASN A 96 -4.26 25.08 -5.61
C ASN A 96 -3.67 25.46 -6.98
N ALA A 97 -2.95 26.57 -7.07
CA ALA A 97 -2.31 27.01 -8.31
C ALA A 97 -1.15 26.07 -8.73
N GLU A 98 -0.31 25.65 -7.78
CA GLU A 98 0.83 24.76 -8.04
C GLU A 98 0.39 23.33 -8.47
N HIS A 99 -0.76 22.87 -7.96
CA HIS A 99 -1.24 21.50 -8.19
C HIS A 99 -2.45 21.41 -9.15
N GLY A 100 -2.97 22.54 -9.64
CA GLY A 100 -4.15 22.55 -10.51
C GLY A 100 -5.42 22.05 -9.82
N THR A 101 -5.57 22.30 -8.53
CA THR A 101 -6.68 21.84 -7.70
C THR A 101 -7.64 22.98 -7.32
N SER A 102 -8.80 22.62 -6.73
CA SER A 102 -9.81 23.57 -6.22
C SER A 102 -10.21 23.21 -4.79
N PHE A 103 -9.24 22.86 -3.96
CA PHE A 103 -9.49 22.49 -2.57
C PHE A 103 -10.01 23.67 -1.76
N LYS A 104 -10.76 23.40 -0.70
CA LYS A 104 -11.17 24.35 0.33
C LYS A 104 -10.33 24.16 1.59
N LEU A 105 -10.28 25.17 2.46
CA LEU A 105 -9.61 25.02 3.74
C LEU A 105 -10.39 24.11 4.69
N TYR A 106 -9.69 23.24 5.37
CA TYR A 106 -10.23 22.54 6.51
C TYR A 106 -10.37 23.51 7.71
N PRO A 107 -11.45 23.46 8.52
CA PRO A 107 -11.64 24.40 9.63
C PRO A 107 -10.52 24.23 10.70
N ALA A 108 -9.64 25.22 10.78
CA ALA A 108 -8.48 25.17 11.67
C ALA A 108 -8.85 25.15 13.17
N ASP A 109 -9.95 25.81 13.52
CA ASP A 109 -10.49 25.87 14.90
C ASP A 109 -10.96 24.50 15.43
N LYS A 110 -11.16 23.53 14.57
CA LYS A 110 -11.53 22.17 14.94
C LYS A 110 -10.31 21.26 15.20
N VAL A 111 -9.14 21.60 14.63
CA VAL A 111 -7.94 20.78 14.70
C VAL A 111 -7.28 20.95 16.08
N GLN A 112 -6.85 19.83 16.65
CA GLN A 112 -6.14 19.83 17.93
C GLN A 112 -4.67 19.52 17.68
N ILE A 113 -3.79 20.43 18.07
CA ILE A 113 -2.35 20.25 18.04
C ILE A 113 -1.77 20.40 19.45
N GLN A 114 -0.93 19.47 19.85
CA GLN A 114 -0.31 19.45 21.15
C GLN A 114 0.52 20.73 21.41
N HIS A 115 0.49 21.25 22.64
CA HIS A 115 1.24 22.44 23.06
C HIS A 115 0.98 23.70 22.20
N ASP A 116 -0.21 23.83 21.60
CA ASP A 116 -0.54 24.92 20.66
C ASP A 116 0.51 25.07 19.54
N GLY A 117 1.08 23.96 19.09
CA GLY A 117 2.08 23.91 18.02
C GLY A 117 3.48 24.37 18.42
N LYS A 118 3.77 24.60 19.69
CA LYS A 118 5.09 25.09 20.16
C LYS A 118 6.04 23.95 20.45
N ILE A 119 7.26 24.06 19.90
CA ILE A 119 8.38 23.17 20.12
C ILE A 119 9.55 23.98 20.64
N VAL A 120 10.15 23.57 21.75
CA VAL A 120 11.39 24.10 22.27
C VAL A 120 12.40 22.98 22.36
N MET A 121 13.45 23.06 21.54
CA MET A 121 14.55 22.10 21.56
C MET A 121 15.70 22.66 22.41
N ALA A 122 16.17 21.90 23.40
CA ALA A 122 17.32 22.27 24.20
C ALA A 122 18.65 22.08 23.42
N PRO A 123 19.71 22.81 23.78
CA PRO A 123 21.04 22.54 23.24
C PRO A 123 21.43 21.07 23.49
N ASP A 124 22.06 20.44 22.50
CA ASP A 124 22.57 19.06 22.54
C ASP A 124 21.50 17.96 22.81
N ASP A 125 20.21 18.30 22.72
CA ASP A 125 19.09 17.34 22.83
C ASP A 125 18.90 16.57 21.51
N LYS A 126 17.68 16.39 21.09
CA LYS A 126 17.32 15.71 19.84
C LYS A 126 17.35 16.65 18.63
N SER A 127 17.56 16.09 17.45
CA SER A 127 17.40 16.81 16.18
C SER A 127 15.95 16.82 15.68
N SER A 128 14.99 16.16 16.36
CA SER A 128 13.60 16.12 15.98
C SER A 128 12.65 16.12 17.18
N TYR A 129 11.49 16.73 16.99
CA TYR A 129 10.40 16.77 17.96
C TYR A 129 9.06 16.62 17.28
N SER A 130 8.17 15.81 17.86
CA SER A 130 6.82 15.55 17.32
C SER A 130 5.76 16.09 18.27
N LEU A 131 4.67 16.61 17.70
CA LEU A 131 3.47 17.07 18.40
C LEU A 131 2.29 16.23 17.93
N ASP A 132 1.50 15.72 18.86
CA ASP A 132 0.25 15.02 18.53
C ASP A 132 -0.71 15.96 17.78
N LEU A 133 -1.35 15.43 16.75
CA LEU A 133 -2.29 16.10 15.88
C LEU A 133 -3.57 15.27 15.74
N ILE A 134 -4.74 15.88 16.02
CA ILE A 134 -6.04 15.27 15.81
C ILE A 134 -6.81 16.12 14.80
N ILE A 135 -7.22 15.48 13.70
CA ILE A 135 -8.10 16.05 12.68
C ILE A 135 -9.49 15.41 12.89
N PRO A 136 -10.45 16.12 13.48
CA PRO A 136 -11.73 15.55 13.85
C PRO A 136 -12.64 15.33 12.65
N THR A 137 -13.57 14.39 12.79
CA THR A 137 -14.70 14.23 11.87
C THR A 137 -15.65 15.43 12.05
N LEU A 138 -16.05 16.04 10.94
CA LEU A 138 -17.03 17.13 10.94
C LEU A 138 -18.46 16.61 10.75
N GLY A 139 -19.44 17.38 11.15
CA GLY A 139 -20.84 17.11 10.86
C GLY A 139 -21.15 17.19 9.34
N THR A 140 -22.23 16.55 8.91
CA THR A 140 -22.67 16.58 7.51
C THR A 140 -22.94 17.99 6.98
N ASP A 141 -23.33 18.91 7.87
CA ASP A 141 -23.59 20.31 7.54
C ASP A 141 -22.30 21.12 7.31
N GLU A 142 -21.16 20.64 7.83
CA GLU A 142 -19.86 21.29 7.76
C GLU A 142 -18.94 20.63 6.72
N PHE A 143 -19.28 19.44 6.26
CA PHE A 143 -18.44 18.60 5.39
C PHE A 143 -19.17 18.30 4.09
N GLU A 144 -18.76 18.97 3.02
CA GLU A 144 -19.34 18.73 1.69
C GLU A 144 -18.89 17.38 1.13
N GLU A 145 -19.85 16.63 0.61
CA GLU A 145 -19.56 15.37 -0.09
C GLU A 145 -18.71 15.64 -1.35
N ASP A 146 -17.77 14.77 -1.65
CA ASP A 146 -16.81 14.88 -2.78
C ASP A 146 -15.82 16.05 -2.70
N GLN A 147 -15.86 16.87 -1.67
CA GLN A 147 -14.89 17.94 -1.47
C GLN A 147 -13.62 17.42 -0.78
N THR A 148 -12.46 17.79 -1.30
CA THR A 148 -11.18 17.64 -0.59
C THR A 148 -10.84 18.97 0.09
N TYR A 149 -10.48 18.89 1.36
CA TYR A 149 -10.06 20.03 2.16
C TYR A 149 -8.55 20.02 2.37
N LEU A 150 -7.94 21.18 2.30
CA LEU A 150 -6.53 21.37 2.61
C LEU A 150 -6.37 21.84 4.06
N LEU A 151 -5.58 21.11 4.85
CA LEU A 151 -5.10 21.55 6.17
C LEU A 151 -3.59 21.80 6.07
N PRO A 152 -3.15 23.05 5.78
CA PRO A 152 -1.75 23.37 5.66
C PRO A 152 -1.20 23.80 7.03
N LEU A 153 -0.18 23.10 7.51
CA LEU A 153 0.58 23.46 8.70
C LEU A 153 1.95 24.00 8.27
N LYS A 154 2.34 25.14 8.84
CA LYS A 154 3.60 25.82 8.56
C LYS A 154 4.47 25.86 9.81
N ALA A 155 5.74 25.51 9.65
CA ALA A 155 6.74 25.69 10.68
C ALA A 155 7.44 27.04 10.55
N GLU A 156 7.40 27.82 11.60
CA GLU A 156 8.15 29.08 11.74
C GLU A 156 9.20 28.94 12.83
N VAL A 157 10.44 29.26 12.47
CA VAL A 157 11.60 29.23 13.40
C VAL A 157 11.99 30.66 13.75
N LYS A 158 12.09 30.93 15.04
CA LYS A 158 12.49 32.25 15.57
C LYS A 158 13.97 32.34 15.98
N THR A 159 14.69 31.23 15.83
CA THR A 159 16.08 31.12 16.27
C THR A 159 17.02 31.43 15.13
N ASP A 160 17.96 32.37 15.36
CA ASP A 160 19.00 32.70 14.41
C ASP A 160 19.90 31.49 14.07
N GLY A 161 20.34 31.40 12.81
CA GLY A 161 21.19 30.31 12.34
C GLY A 161 20.39 29.01 12.03
N VAL A 162 19.08 29.06 12.07
CA VAL A 162 18.21 27.97 11.60
C VAL A 162 17.33 28.48 10.44
N SER A 163 17.33 27.77 9.32
CA SER A 163 16.48 28.11 8.18
C SER A 163 15.59 26.94 7.77
N VAL A 164 14.42 27.28 7.25
CA VAL A 164 13.49 26.31 6.67
C VAL A 164 13.23 26.74 5.22
N SER A 165 13.52 25.88 4.26
CA SER A 165 13.25 26.19 2.86
C SER A 165 11.76 26.26 2.59
N LYS A 166 11.33 27.01 1.56
CA LYS A 166 9.93 27.08 1.18
C LYS A 166 9.28 25.70 0.98
N LYS A 167 10.04 24.76 0.41
CA LYS A 167 9.57 23.38 0.17
C LYS A 167 9.39 22.55 1.44
N GLU A 168 10.20 22.81 2.47
CA GLU A 168 10.21 22.03 3.72
C GLU A 168 9.48 22.75 4.86
N SER A 169 8.91 23.95 4.61
CA SER A 169 8.23 24.76 5.62
C SER A 169 6.77 24.35 5.86
N HIS A 170 6.17 23.58 4.97
CA HIS A 170 4.79 23.14 5.09
C HIS A 170 4.67 21.62 5.18
N CYS A 171 3.75 21.19 6.05
CA CYS A 171 3.20 19.84 6.06
C CYS A 171 1.69 19.96 5.81
N VAL A 172 1.20 19.33 4.75
CA VAL A 172 -0.20 19.46 4.33
C VAL A 172 -0.96 18.15 4.50
N TYR A 173 -2.17 18.25 5.02
CA TYR A 173 -3.11 17.14 5.06
C TYR A 173 -4.24 17.38 4.07
N LEU A 174 -4.41 16.43 3.15
CA LEU A 174 -5.49 16.42 2.17
C LEU A 174 -6.65 15.63 2.76
N VAL A 175 -7.60 16.34 3.37
CA VAL A 175 -8.71 15.72 4.08
C VAL A 175 -9.86 15.46 3.12
N LYS A 176 -10.17 14.18 2.87
CA LYS A 176 -11.27 13.72 2.02
C LYS A 176 -12.47 13.33 2.86
N ASN A 177 -13.64 13.86 2.50
CA ASN A 177 -14.89 13.37 3.04
C ASN A 177 -15.31 12.09 2.32
N LEU A 178 -15.26 10.95 3.02
CA LEU A 178 -15.72 9.66 2.55
C LEU A 178 -17.05 9.23 3.20
N ALA A 179 -17.71 10.11 3.94
CA ALA A 179 -19.07 9.89 4.41
C ALA A 179 -20.03 9.90 3.20
N GLY A 180 -21.01 9.04 3.20
CA GLY A 180 -22.00 8.97 2.12
C GLY A 180 -23.10 7.97 2.44
N GLU A 181 -24.14 7.93 1.60
CA GLU A 181 -25.20 6.94 1.72
C GLU A 181 -24.66 5.53 1.49
N GLY A 182 -24.98 4.64 2.42
CA GLY A 182 -24.55 3.26 2.41
C GLY A 182 -23.05 3.12 2.72
N ASN A 183 -22.70 2.02 3.31
CA ASN A 183 -21.33 1.71 3.73
C ASN A 183 -21.13 0.21 3.85
N THR A 184 -19.92 -0.20 4.15
CA THR A 184 -19.55 -1.58 4.42
C THR A 184 -19.39 -1.87 5.90
N ASP A 185 -19.82 -0.98 6.79
CA ASP A 185 -19.68 -1.16 8.23
C ASP A 185 -20.34 -2.46 8.68
N ARG A 186 -19.68 -3.16 9.60
CA ARG A 186 -20.18 -4.37 10.21
C ARG A 186 -20.51 -4.12 11.68
N LYS A 187 -21.58 -4.74 12.16
CA LYS A 187 -21.90 -4.72 13.58
C LYS A 187 -20.84 -5.51 14.36
N PRO A 188 -20.66 -5.24 15.65
CA PRO A 188 -19.73 -6.02 16.46
C PRO A 188 -20.01 -7.54 16.35
N GLY A 189 -18.99 -8.31 15.97
CA GLY A 189 -19.07 -9.76 15.77
C GLY A 189 -19.50 -10.22 14.36
N GLU A 190 -20.03 -9.34 13.51
CA GLU A 190 -20.28 -9.68 12.10
C GLU A 190 -18.95 -9.89 11.37
N LYS A 191 -18.96 -10.78 10.38
CA LYS A 191 -17.81 -11.14 9.56
C LYS A 191 -17.69 -10.18 8.38
N GLU A 192 -16.49 -10.07 7.83
CA GLU A 192 -16.24 -9.29 6.61
C GLU A 192 -16.17 -10.21 5.39
N THR A 193 -16.39 -9.65 4.22
CA THR A 193 -16.26 -10.36 2.96
C THR A 193 -14.99 -9.92 2.24
N PHE A 194 -14.32 -10.88 1.60
CA PHE A 194 -13.08 -10.67 0.85
C PHE A 194 -13.26 -11.18 -0.57
N PHE A 195 -13.33 -10.27 -1.55
CA PHE A 195 -13.65 -10.59 -2.94
C PHE A 195 -12.45 -10.41 -3.86
N PHE A 196 -12.18 -11.41 -4.68
CA PHE A 196 -11.31 -11.27 -5.84
C PHE A 196 -12.16 -10.99 -7.07
N PHE A 197 -11.99 -9.82 -7.67
CA PHE A 197 -12.63 -9.46 -8.92
C PHE A 197 -11.71 -9.79 -10.08
N GLU A 198 -12.09 -10.81 -10.87
CA GLU A 198 -11.44 -11.06 -12.15
C GLU A 198 -11.80 -9.92 -13.10
N VAL A 199 -10.92 -8.90 -13.12
CA VAL A 199 -11.20 -7.62 -13.82
C VAL A 199 -11.20 -7.74 -15.34
N ASN A 200 -10.75 -8.87 -15.88
CA ASN A 200 -10.93 -9.18 -17.30
C ASN A 200 -12.40 -9.41 -17.66
N ASP A 201 -13.20 -9.90 -16.72
CA ASP A 201 -14.58 -10.34 -16.92
C ASP A 201 -15.60 -9.46 -16.21
N THR A 202 -15.26 -8.90 -15.05
CA THR A 202 -16.22 -8.19 -14.21
C THR A 202 -15.75 -6.78 -13.87
N ASN A 203 -16.58 -5.78 -14.20
CA ASN A 203 -16.33 -4.40 -13.84
C ASN A 203 -16.40 -4.22 -12.30
N PRO A 204 -15.37 -3.66 -11.67
CA PRO A 204 -15.32 -3.45 -10.22
C PRO A 204 -16.50 -2.63 -9.67
N LEU A 205 -17.01 -1.67 -10.44
CA LEU A 205 -18.17 -0.85 -10.03
C LEU A 205 -19.43 -1.68 -9.77
N ASN A 206 -19.50 -2.93 -10.26
CA ASN A 206 -20.60 -3.83 -9.96
C ASN A 206 -20.70 -4.20 -8.47
N ALA A 207 -19.65 -4.05 -7.70
CA ALA A 207 -19.71 -4.20 -6.24
C ALA A 207 -20.69 -3.20 -5.58
N LEU A 208 -20.89 -2.02 -6.17
CA LEU A 208 -21.87 -1.04 -5.72
C LEU A 208 -23.32 -1.44 -6.02
N GLN A 209 -23.53 -2.46 -6.84
CA GLN A 209 -24.85 -3.00 -7.15
C GLN A 209 -25.30 -4.06 -6.12
N TRP A 210 -24.37 -4.58 -5.31
CA TRP A 210 -24.69 -5.59 -4.28
C TRP A 210 -24.95 -4.91 -2.94
N LYS A 211 -26.05 -4.15 -2.91
CA LYS A 211 -26.55 -3.44 -1.73
C LYS A 211 -27.53 -4.32 -0.97
N MET A 212 -27.36 -4.39 0.33
CA MET A 212 -28.26 -5.12 1.23
C MET A 212 -29.52 -4.31 1.54
N GLU A 213 -30.60 -4.98 1.95
CA GLU A 213 -31.87 -4.33 2.34
C GLU A 213 -31.72 -3.33 3.47
N ASP A 214 -30.72 -3.48 4.33
CA ASP A 214 -30.39 -2.55 5.41
C ASP A 214 -29.53 -1.34 4.96
N GLY A 215 -29.27 -1.22 3.65
CA GLY A 215 -28.53 -0.11 3.06
C GLY A 215 -27.02 -0.29 3.00
N ARG A 216 -26.45 -1.33 3.63
CA ARG A 216 -25.01 -1.62 3.57
C ARG A 216 -24.63 -2.33 2.27
N TYR A 217 -23.34 -2.25 1.88
CA TYR A 217 -22.81 -3.01 0.74
C TYR A 217 -22.24 -4.35 1.21
N LEU A 218 -22.37 -5.37 0.36
CA LEU A 218 -21.90 -6.73 0.65
C LEU A 218 -20.37 -6.78 0.71
N VAL A 219 -19.66 -6.11 -0.23
CA VAL A 219 -18.21 -6.21 -0.40
C VAL A 219 -17.47 -5.33 0.59
N ASN A 220 -16.62 -5.92 1.46
CA ASN A 220 -15.72 -5.18 2.35
C ASN A 220 -14.34 -4.95 1.74
N TYR A 221 -13.74 -6.03 1.22
CA TYR A 221 -12.44 -6.00 0.55
C TYR A 221 -12.61 -6.46 -0.89
N MET A 222 -11.98 -5.73 -1.80
CA MET A 222 -11.95 -6.03 -3.22
C MET A 222 -10.50 -6.12 -3.67
N VAL A 223 -10.09 -7.25 -4.19
CA VAL A 223 -8.83 -7.44 -4.89
C VAL A 223 -9.07 -7.23 -6.38
N LEU A 224 -8.41 -6.25 -6.99
CA LEU A 224 -8.33 -6.09 -8.44
C LEU A 224 -7.41 -7.19 -9.00
N PHE A 225 -7.99 -8.27 -9.50
CA PHE A 225 -7.27 -9.47 -9.89
C PHE A 225 -7.11 -9.52 -11.42
N ALA A 226 -5.88 -9.43 -11.98
CA ALA A 226 -4.68 -9.13 -11.23
C ALA A 226 -3.70 -8.32 -12.08
N ALA A 227 -2.80 -7.61 -11.42
CA ALA A 227 -1.53 -7.22 -11.99
C ALA A 227 -0.52 -8.39 -11.84
N ASN A 228 0.62 -8.29 -12.51
CA ASN A 228 1.58 -9.39 -12.52
C ASN A 228 2.99 -8.93 -12.13
N ILE A 229 3.77 -9.85 -11.59
CA ILE A 229 5.21 -9.67 -11.44
C ILE A 229 5.90 -10.09 -12.74
N ASN A 230 6.77 -9.23 -13.27
CA ASN A 230 7.58 -9.52 -14.46
C ASN A 230 9.01 -9.03 -14.30
N TYR A 231 9.92 -9.59 -15.08
CA TYR A 231 11.33 -9.19 -15.14
C TYR A 231 11.69 -8.57 -16.49
N ASP A 232 12.22 -7.36 -16.46
CA ASP A 232 12.78 -6.69 -17.63
C ASP A 232 14.28 -7.01 -17.71
N ARG A 233 14.66 -7.90 -18.64
CA ARG A 233 16.05 -8.35 -18.83
C ARG A 233 16.98 -7.24 -19.34
N GLU A 234 16.44 -6.26 -20.07
CA GLU A 234 17.26 -5.17 -20.61
C GLU A 234 17.63 -4.17 -19.50
N LYS A 235 16.69 -3.90 -18.61
CA LYS A 235 16.92 -3.02 -17.48
C LYS A 235 17.49 -3.72 -16.25
N GLY A 236 17.38 -5.05 -16.19
CA GLY A 236 17.80 -5.83 -15.03
C GLY A 236 16.92 -5.61 -13.80
N GLU A 237 15.62 -5.37 -13.99
CA GLU A 237 14.70 -5.04 -12.89
C GLU A 237 13.42 -5.87 -12.90
N VAL A 238 12.93 -6.18 -11.70
CA VAL A 238 11.59 -6.72 -11.49
C VAL A 238 10.60 -5.57 -11.43
N TYR A 239 9.46 -5.70 -12.13
CA TYR A 239 8.46 -4.64 -12.21
C TYR A 239 7.03 -5.17 -12.12
N ILE A 240 6.06 -4.29 -11.85
CA ILE A 240 4.64 -4.61 -11.85
C ILE A 240 4.10 -4.39 -13.27
N TYR A 241 3.69 -5.47 -13.90
CA TYR A 241 2.98 -5.43 -15.18
C TYR A 241 1.48 -5.29 -14.93
N THR A 242 0.86 -4.32 -15.57
CA THR A 242 -0.59 -4.13 -15.56
C THR A 242 -1.17 -4.46 -16.94
N ASN A 243 -2.09 -5.40 -16.99
CA ASN A 243 -2.83 -5.70 -18.20
C ASN A 243 -3.75 -4.51 -18.61
N PRO A 244 -4.37 -4.50 -19.80
CA PRO A 244 -5.19 -3.38 -20.24
C PRO A 244 -6.33 -3.02 -19.28
N GLN A 245 -6.94 -4.00 -18.63
CA GLN A 245 -8.05 -3.78 -17.69
C GLN A 245 -7.57 -3.14 -16.39
N VAL A 246 -6.51 -3.66 -15.78
CA VAL A 246 -5.91 -3.05 -14.58
C VAL A 246 -5.40 -1.64 -14.91
N SER A 247 -4.73 -1.46 -16.06
CA SER A 247 -4.24 -0.15 -16.51
C SER A 247 -5.38 0.85 -16.67
N TYR A 248 -6.51 0.43 -17.24
CA TYR A 248 -7.71 1.26 -17.37
C TYR A 248 -8.26 1.67 -16.01
N ILE A 249 -8.43 0.72 -15.08
CA ILE A 249 -8.94 0.98 -13.73
C ILE A 249 -8.06 1.99 -12.99
N LEU A 250 -6.73 1.82 -13.08
CA LEU A 250 -5.78 2.74 -12.44
C LEU A 250 -5.80 4.13 -13.08
N ALA A 251 -5.92 4.20 -14.41
CA ALA A 251 -6.01 5.47 -15.15
C ALA A 251 -7.33 6.23 -14.87
N HIS A 252 -8.43 5.49 -14.60
CA HIS A 252 -9.74 6.04 -14.22
C HIS A 252 -9.99 5.90 -12.71
N ASN A 253 -8.97 6.22 -11.93
CA ASN A 253 -8.98 6.05 -10.47
C ASN A 253 -10.16 6.76 -9.81
N GLU A 254 -10.40 8.03 -10.16
CA GLU A 254 -11.47 8.86 -9.59
C GLU A 254 -12.87 8.38 -9.98
N GLU A 255 -13.01 7.69 -11.13
CA GLU A 255 -14.30 7.19 -11.60
C GLU A 255 -14.58 5.74 -11.17
N VAL A 256 -13.53 4.94 -10.89
CA VAL A 256 -13.69 3.51 -10.58
C VAL A 256 -13.29 3.18 -9.14
N ILE A 257 -12.08 3.57 -8.71
CA ILE A 257 -11.55 3.17 -7.41
C ILE A 257 -12.14 4.03 -6.29
N GLN A 258 -12.13 5.35 -6.45
CA GLN A 258 -12.55 6.23 -5.37
C GLN A 258 -14.05 6.12 -5.02
N PRO A 259 -15.00 5.89 -5.95
CA PRO A 259 -16.39 5.60 -5.59
C PRO A 259 -16.56 4.34 -4.74
N LEU A 260 -15.76 3.28 -4.99
CA LEU A 260 -15.74 2.07 -4.17
C LEU A 260 -15.25 2.38 -2.75
N ARG A 261 -14.10 3.05 -2.66
CA ARG A 261 -13.47 3.42 -1.39
C ARG A 261 -14.34 4.38 -0.58
N LYS A 262 -15.02 5.32 -1.24
CA LYS A 262 -15.98 6.21 -0.64
C LYS A 262 -17.12 5.46 0.08
N ARG A 263 -17.57 4.34 -0.46
CA ARG A 263 -18.58 3.47 0.17
C ARG A 263 -18.02 2.52 1.23
N GLY A 264 -16.72 2.55 1.50
CA GLY A 264 -16.05 1.77 2.55
C GLY A 264 -15.39 0.50 2.05
N ILE A 265 -15.50 0.19 0.77
CA ILE A 265 -14.83 -0.97 0.17
C ILE A 265 -13.32 -0.70 0.17
N LYS A 266 -12.54 -1.62 0.72
CA LYS A 266 -11.08 -1.59 0.67
C LYS A 266 -10.62 -2.17 -0.66
N VAL A 267 -9.93 -1.37 -1.48
CA VAL A 267 -9.49 -1.79 -2.82
C VAL A 267 -8.02 -2.14 -2.78
N LEU A 268 -7.71 -3.41 -3.03
CA LEU A 268 -6.37 -3.99 -3.00
C LEU A 268 -5.91 -4.33 -4.43
N LEU A 269 -4.61 -4.19 -4.72
CA LEU A 269 -4.03 -4.70 -5.95
C LEU A 269 -3.72 -6.19 -5.79
N GLY A 270 -4.26 -7.06 -6.64
CA GLY A 270 -3.85 -8.44 -6.75
C GLY A 270 -2.53 -8.55 -7.51
N LEU A 271 -1.60 -9.34 -7.00
CA LEU A 271 -0.34 -9.67 -7.67
C LEU A 271 -0.27 -11.16 -7.94
N LEU A 272 0.09 -11.52 -9.16
CA LEU A 272 0.15 -12.89 -9.68
C LEU A 272 1.42 -13.08 -10.52
N GLY A 273 1.94 -14.31 -10.64
CA GLY A 273 2.97 -14.65 -11.62
C GLY A 273 2.46 -14.52 -13.07
N ASN A 274 3.35 -14.48 -14.04
CA ASN A 274 3.01 -14.25 -15.47
C ASN A 274 3.83 -15.11 -16.43
N HIS A 275 4.04 -16.39 -16.13
CA HIS A 275 4.88 -17.28 -16.94
C HIS A 275 6.27 -16.70 -17.22
N ASP A 276 6.78 -15.92 -16.27
CA ASP A 276 8.06 -15.23 -16.28
C ASP A 276 9.00 -15.87 -15.25
N GLU A 277 10.30 -15.59 -15.35
CA GLU A 277 11.29 -16.07 -14.38
C GLU A 277 11.24 -15.33 -13.05
N SER A 278 10.54 -14.21 -12.99
CA SER A 278 10.18 -13.56 -11.72
C SER A 278 8.93 -14.21 -11.15
N GLY A 279 8.86 -14.29 -9.83
CA GLY A 279 7.72 -14.82 -9.10
C GLY A 279 7.68 -14.30 -7.68
N LEU A 280 6.49 -14.31 -7.08
CA LEU A 280 6.26 -13.70 -5.77
C LEU A 280 7.00 -14.44 -4.65
N ALA A 281 7.18 -15.75 -4.79
CA ALA A 281 7.87 -16.58 -3.81
C ALA A 281 9.28 -17.02 -4.26
N GLN A 282 9.91 -16.29 -5.18
CA GLN A 282 11.25 -16.61 -5.71
C GLN A 282 12.16 -15.40 -5.88
N LEU A 283 11.89 -14.33 -5.14
CA LEU A 283 12.80 -13.19 -5.04
C LEU A 283 13.82 -13.42 -3.93
N SER A 284 15.07 -13.00 -4.16
CA SER A 284 16.07 -12.86 -3.11
C SER A 284 15.66 -11.74 -2.14
N GLU A 285 16.38 -11.58 -1.03
CA GLU A 285 16.12 -10.46 -0.11
C GLU A 285 16.27 -9.10 -0.81
N ILE A 286 17.26 -8.98 -1.72
CA ILE A 286 17.47 -7.74 -2.49
C ILE A 286 16.30 -7.52 -3.45
N GLY A 287 15.91 -8.54 -4.21
CA GLY A 287 14.79 -8.48 -5.15
C GLY A 287 13.47 -8.20 -4.45
N ALA A 288 13.22 -8.82 -3.30
CA ALA A 288 12.02 -8.61 -2.49
C ALA A 288 11.94 -7.17 -1.97
N ARG A 289 13.04 -6.62 -1.48
CA ARG A 289 13.09 -5.22 -1.00
C ARG A 289 12.86 -4.22 -2.13
N ASP A 290 13.51 -4.41 -3.29
CA ASP A 290 13.31 -3.56 -4.47
C ASP A 290 11.87 -3.61 -4.98
N PHE A 291 11.31 -4.80 -5.13
CA PHE A 291 9.94 -4.97 -5.61
C PHE A 291 8.90 -4.43 -4.61
N ALA A 292 9.12 -4.60 -3.31
CA ALA A 292 8.28 -4.04 -2.25
C ALA A 292 8.17 -2.51 -2.33
N GLN A 293 9.26 -1.80 -2.67
CA GLN A 293 9.22 -0.35 -2.88
C GLN A 293 8.35 0.04 -4.09
N LYS A 294 8.38 -0.76 -5.16
CA LYS A 294 7.54 -0.53 -6.35
C LYS A 294 6.06 -0.79 -6.04
N ILE A 295 5.75 -1.83 -5.25
CA ILE A 295 4.39 -2.10 -4.76
C ILE A 295 3.90 -0.92 -3.92
N ALA A 296 4.69 -0.46 -2.95
CA ALA A 296 4.33 0.67 -2.11
C ALA A 296 4.12 1.95 -2.93
N ALA A 297 5.02 2.24 -3.88
CA ALA A 297 4.88 3.40 -4.77
C ALA A 297 3.56 3.36 -5.56
N MET A 298 3.17 2.21 -6.09
CA MET A 298 1.91 2.04 -6.81
C MET A 298 0.69 2.22 -5.88
N CYS A 299 0.70 1.58 -4.71
CA CYS A 299 -0.39 1.72 -3.74
C CYS A 299 -0.60 3.16 -3.29
N TYR A 300 0.46 3.91 -3.06
CA TYR A 300 0.36 5.32 -2.69
C TYR A 300 -0.04 6.21 -3.87
N ALA A 301 0.52 5.99 -5.08
CA ALA A 301 0.22 6.80 -6.25
C ALA A 301 -1.26 6.73 -6.65
N TYR A 302 -1.87 5.56 -6.53
CA TYR A 302 -3.27 5.32 -6.87
C TYR A 302 -4.19 5.27 -5.65
N ASN A 303 -3.70 5.62 -4.46
CA ASN A 303 -4.46 5.60 -3.23
C ASN A 303 -5.21 4.28 -3.00
N LEU A 304 -4.55 3.15 -3.28
CA LEU A 304 -5.07 1.82 -2.99
C LEU A 304 -4.94 1.51 -1.49
N ASP A 305 -5.81 0.65 -0.98
CA ASP A 305 -5.79 0.28 0.44
C ASP A 305 -4.73 -0.78 0.78
N GLY A 306 -4.14 -1.44 -0.22
CA GLY A 306 -3.10 -2.43 -0.02
C GLY A 306 -2.92 -3.39 -1.19
N VAL A 307 -2.40 -4.58 -0.91
CA VAL A 307 -2.04 -5.60 -1.88
C VAL A 307 -2.45 -7.00 -1.42
N ASN A 308 -2.74 -7.87 -2.39
CA ASN A 308 -2.87 -9.31 -2.16
C ASN A 308 -1.83 -10.07 -2.98
N PHE A 309 -1.23 -11.09 -2.39
CA PHE A 309 -0.24 -11.97 -3.02
C PHE A 309 -0.83 -13.34 -3.32
N ASP A 310 -0.70 -13.77 -4.58
CA ASP A 310 -1.09 -15.08 -5.10
C ASP A 310 0.05 -15.67 -5.94
N ASP A 311 0.68 -16.73 -5.45
CA ASP A 311 1.89 -17.32 -6.07
C ASP A 311 1.52 -18.46 -7.01
N GLU A 312 1.21 -18.08 -8.25
CA GLU A 312 0.94 -19.01 -9.35
C GLU A 312 1.66 -18.60 -10.64
N TYR A 313 1.79 -19.52 -11.56
CA TYR A 313 2.22 -19.33 -12.96
C TYR A 313 3.63 -18.77 -13.15
N SER A 314 4.52 -18.81 -12.18
CA SER A 314 5.93 -18.42 -12.36
C SER A 314 6.73 -19.57 -12.96
N LYS A 315 7.79 -19.24 -13.73
CA LYS A 315 8.79 -20.19 -14.23
C LYS A 315 9.96 -20.30 -13.25
N ASP A 316 10.83 -21.30 -13.49
CA ASP A 316 12.07 -21.42 -12.74
C ASP A 316 12.93 -20.17 -12.89
N PRO A 317 13.45 -19.59 -11.79
CA PRO A 317 14.27 -18.38 -11.81
C PRO A 317 15.71 -18.68 -12.26
N ASP A 318 16.36 -17.73 -12.89
CA ASP A 318 17.82 -17.75 -13.10
C ASP A 318 18.53 -17.46 -11.77
N LEU A 319 19.05 -18.48 -11.12
CA LEU A 319 19.74 -18.35 -9.83
C LEU A 319 21.12 -17.65 -9.91
N ASN A 320 21.62 -17.34 -11.11
CA ASN A 320 22.79 -16.48 -11.25
C ASN A 320 22.42 -14.98 -11.15
N ASN A 321 21.15 -14.64 -11.30
CA ASN A 321 20.67 -13.29 -11.09
C ASN A 321 20.52 -13.00 -9.61
N PRO A 322 21.16 -11.95 -9.06
CA PRO A 322 21.12 -11.63 -7.63
C PRO A 322 19.72 -11.25 -7.11
N LEU A 323 18.78 -10.95 -8.00
CA LEU A 323 17.38 -10.61 -7.61
C LEU A 323 16.55 -11.84 -7.30
N PHE A 324 16.97 -13.04 -7.69
CA PHE A 324 16.19 -14.27 -7.55
C PHE A 324 16.74 -15.24 -6.52
N ALA A 325 15.86 -16.07 -6.02
CA ALA A 325 16.13 -17.18 -5.13
C ALA A 325 15.33 -18.41 -5.59
N ARG A 326 15.59 -19.57 -4.98
CA ARG A 326 14.75 -20.77 -5.20
C ARG A 326 13.34 -20.50 -4.67
N PRO A 327 12.28 -20.93 -5.38
CA PRO A 327 10.91 -20.84 -4.89
C PRO A 327 10.79 -21.47 -3.49
N SER A 328 10.22 -20.72 -2.55
CA SER A 328 10.08 -21.19 -1.17
C SER A 328 9.10 -20.30 -0.38
N THR A 329 8.54 -20.87 0.69
CA THR A 329 7.74 -20.13 1.66
C THR A 329 8.54 -18.99 2.32
N VAL A 330 9.85 -19.19 2.53
CA VAL A 330 10.75 -18.16 3.06
C VAL A 330 10.85 -16.94 2.11
N ALA A 331 10.99 -17.17 0.80
CA ALA A 331 11.07 -16.08 -0.18
C ALA A 331 9.73 -15.32 -0.29
N GLY A 332 8.59 -16.03 -0.28
CA GLY A 332 7.27 -15.42 -0.26
C GLY A 332 7.04 -14.58 1.00
N ALA A 333 7.40 -15.11 2.15
CA ALA A 333 7.31 -14.39 3.42
C ALA A 333 8.20 -13.15 3.45
N ARG A 334 9.43 -13.25 2.91
CA ARG A 334 10.35 -12.09 2.80
C ARG A 334 9.74 -10.97 1.97
N LEU A 335 9.10 -11.27 0.83
CA LEU A 335 8.43 -10.25 0.01
C LEU A 335 7.31 -9.56 0.78
N MET A 336 6.42 -10.31 1.45
CA MET A 336 5.32 -9.74 2.23
C MET A 336 5.84 -8.87 3.39
N PHE A 337 6.87 -9.33 4.09
CA PHE A 337 7.52 -8.58 5.17
C PHE A 337 8.12 -7.26 4.69
N GLU A 338 8.90 -7.26 3.60
CA GLU A 338 9.48 -6.04 3.04
C GLU A 338 8.39 -5.10 2.49
N THR A 339 7.29 -5.65 1.96
CA THR A 339 6.14 -4.87 1.53
C THR A 339 5.46 -4.15 2.70
N LYS A 340 5.24 -4.85 3.83
CA LYS A 340 4.68 -4.21 5.03
C LYS A 340 5.57 -3.13 5.59
N LYS A 341 6.88 -3.32 5.56
CA LYS A 341 7.86 -2.26 5.94
C LYS A 341 7.78 -1.04 5.02
N ALA A 342 7.59 -1.25 3.72
CA ALA A 342 7.52 -0.17 2.73
C ALA A 342 6.20 0.62 2.79
N MET A 343 5.11 -0.01 3.25
CA MET A 343 3.78 0.61 3.37
C MET A 343 3.06 0.15 4.66
N PRO A 344 3.51 0.59 5.84
CA PRO A 344 3.03 0.10 7.13
C PRO A 344 1.56 0.40 7.41
N ASP A 345 1.02 1.43 6.80
CA ASP A 345 -0.37 1.89 6.90
C ASP A 345 -1.34 1.21 5.91
N LYS A 346 -0.83 0.34 5.04
CA LYS A 346 -1.61 -0.37 4.03
C LYS A 346 -1.76 -1.86 4.36
N TYR A 347 -2.82 -2.47 3.82
CA TYR A 347 -3.04 -3.90 3.97
C TYR A 347 -2.03 -4.72 3.15
N VAL A 348 -1.43 -5.70 3.81
CA VAL A 348 -0.69 -6.80 3.18
C VAL A 348 -1.48 -8.07 3.41
N THR A 349 -1.99 -8.66 2.35
CA THR A 349 -2.86 -9.83 2.43
C THR A 349 -2.33 -10.96 1.56
N THR A 350 -2.69 -12.19 1.86
CA THR A 350 -2.21 -13.36 1.13
C THR A 350 -3.34 -14.33 0.80
N PHE A 351 -3.30 -14.89 -0.38
CA PHE A 351 -3.99 -16.14 -0.73
C PHE A 351 -3.08 -17.31 -0.36
N GLN A 352 -3.52 -18.15 0.58
CA GLN A 352 -2.73 -19.26 1.08
C GLN A 352 -2.71 -20.43 0.07
N TYR A 353 -1.96 -20.21 -1.00
CA TYR A 353 -1.73 -21.15 -2.07
C TYR A 353 -0.24 -21.09 -2.49
N GLY A 354 0.27 -22.14 -3.16
CA GLY A 354 1.66 -22.21 -3.54
C GLY A 354 2.58 -22.05 -2.34
N TYR A 355 3.50 -21.09 -2.43
CA TYR A 355 4.44 -20.79 -1.35
C TYR A 355 4.01 -19.58 -0.49
N MET A 356 2.80 -19.04 -0.69
CA MET A 356 2.34 -17.89 0.08
C MET A 356 1.67 -18.30 1.39
N GLY A 357 2.03 -17.64 2.50
CA GLY A 357 1.41 -17.88 3.80
C GLY A 357 1.87 -19.14 4.52
N GLY A 358 3.10 -19.59 4.26
CA GLY A 358 3.69 -20.79 4.90
C GLY A 358 4.58 -20.52 6.10
N GLU A 359 5.19 -19.32 6.19
CA GLU A 359 6.17 -18.98 7.24
C GLU A 359 5.54 -18.22 8.40
N ASP A 360 5.94 -18.61 9.61
CA ASP A 360 5.48 -17.99 10.84
C ASP A 360 6.35 -16.79 11.28
N TYR A 361 7.62 -16.71 10.84
CA TYR A 361 8.57 -15.66 11.25
C TYR A 361 9.46 -15.21 10.10
N VAL A 362 9.74 -13.91 10.08
CA VAL A 362 10.80 -13.30 9.28
C VAL A 362 11.65 -12.41 10.20
N ASP A 363 12.97 -12.63 10.22
CA ASP A 363 13.92 -11.92 11.10
C ASP A 363 13.49 -11.93 12.59
N GLY A 364 12.83 -13.02 13.03
CA GLY A 364 12.30 -13.17 14.38
C GLY A 364 11.00 -12.43 14.67
N ILE A 365 10.41 -11.79 13.66
CA ILE A 365 9.14 -11.04 13.76
C ILE A 365 7.99 -11.94 13.29
N GLU A 366 6.94 -12.06 14.11
CA GLU A 366 5.77 -12.88 13.84
C GLU A 366 4.98 -12.41 12.61
N ALA A 367 4.40 -13.37 11.88
CA ALA A 367 3.64 -13.11 10.66
C ALA A 367 2.48 -12.12 10.84
N GLY A 368 1.81 -12.12 11.99
CA GLY A 368 0.75 -11.17 12.32
C GLY A 368 1.18 -9.70 12.39
N ALA A 369 2.49 -9.42 12.40
CA ALA A 369 3.01 -8.05 12.31
C ALA A 369 3.16 -7.55 10.85
N TRP A 370 3.13 -8.45 9.86
CA TRP A 370 3.36 -8.12 8.45
C TRP A 370 2.35 -8.77 7.48
N ILE A 371 1.41 -9.56 7.96
CA ILE A 371 0.21 -10.01 7.23
C ILE A 371 -1.02 -9.59 8.02
N ASP A 372 -1.91 -8.85 7.38
CA ASP A 372 -3.16 -8.39 8.00
C ASP A 372 -4.28 -9.42 7.82
N ILE A 373 -4.39 -10.02 6.63
CA ILE A 373 -5.46 -10.97 6.27
C ILE A 373 -4.88 -12.13 5.47
N ALA A 374 -5.26 -13.35 5.83
CA ALA A 374 -4.92 -14.56 5.10
C ALA A 374 -6.19 -15.31 4.67
N VAL A 375 -6.38 -15.46 3.36
CA VAL A 375 -7.52 -16.21 2.81
C VAL A 375 -7.05 -17.52 2.19
N ALA A 376 -7.84 -18.57 2.41
CA ALA A 376 -7.49 -19.93 1.98
C ALA A 376 -7.90 -20.21 0.54
N ASN A 377 -7.31 -21.25 -0.03
CA ASN A 377 -7.79 -21.87 -1.27
C ASN A 377 -9.24 -22.37 -1.14
N TYR A 378 -9.90 -22.58 -2.26
CA TYR A 378 -11.32 -22.90 -2.37
C TYR A 378 -11.72 -24.15 -1.57
N GLY A 379 -12.84 -24.06 -0.89
CA GLY A 379 -13.35 -25.14 -0.03
C GLY A 379 -12.58 -25.32 1.29
N SER A 380 -11.56 -24.51 1.55
CA SER A 380 -10.71 -24.60 2.74
C SER A 380 -10.92 -23.43 3.70
N LYS A 381 -10.39 -23.56 4.90
CA LYS A 381 -10.33 -22.52 5.92
C LYS A 381 -8.91 -22.00 6.04
N GLY A 382 -8.77 -20.69 6.25
CA GLY A 382 -7.48 -20.06 6.43
C GLY A 382 -6.76 -20.56 7.68
N ARG A 383 -5.44 -20.74 7.57
CA ARG A 383 -4.57 -21.13 8.67
C ARG A 383 -3.98 -19.87 9.32
N PRO A 384 -4.26 -19.62 10.60
CA PRO A 384 -3.54 -18.58 11.32
C PRO A 384 -2.05 -18.92 11.40
N MET A 385 -1.20 -17.93 11.16
CA MET A 385 0.24 -17.98 11.38
C MET A 385 0.59 -17.33 12.71
N ALA A 386 1.86 -17.40 13.15
CA ALA A 386 2.30 -16.78 14.40
C ALA A 386 1.87 -15.31 14.49
N GLY A 387 1.35 -14.89 15.64
CA GLY A 387 0.81 -13.55 15.85
C GLY A 387 -0.56 -13.28 15.24
N MET A 388 -1.13 -14.24 14.48
CA MET A 388 -2.49 -14.17 13.92
C MET A 388 -3.47 -15.02 14.73
N THR A 389 -4.75 -14.73 14.55
CA THR A 389 -5.86 -15.56 15.02
C THR A 389 -6.78 -15.95 13.86
N LYS A 390 -7.75 -16.81 14.10
CA LYS A 390 -8.78 -17.14 13.10
C LYS A 390 -9.53 -15.88 12.61
N ALA A 391 -9.63 -14.85 13.42
CA ALA A 391 -10.23 -13.57 13.04
C ALA A 391 -9.48 -12.85 11.89
N ASN A 392 -8.21 -13.18 11.66
CA ASN A 392 -7.43 -12.69 10.51
C ASN A 392 -7.58 -13.56 9.26
N CYS A 393 -8.36 -14.65 9.31
CA CYS A 393 -8.40 -15.67 8.26
C CYS A 393 -9.82 -15.87 7.70
N SER A 394 -9.92 -16.41 6.47
CA SER A 394 -11.19 -16.84 5.90
C SER A 394 -11.69 -18.13 6.54
N GLY A 395 -12.96 -18.18 6.94
CA GLY A 395 -13.65 -19.37 7.40
C GLY A 395 -14.19 -20.25 6.29
N GLN A 396 -14.33 -19.66 5.10
CA GLN A 396 -14.73 -20.34 3.85
C GLN A 396 -14.19 -19.54 2.67
N SER A 397 -13.89 -20.25 1.59
CA SER A 397 -13.45 -19.68 0.31
C SER A 397 -14.22 -20.35 -0.83
N THR A 398 -14.87 -19.55 -1.68
CA THR A 398 -15.73 -20.04 -2.78
C THR A 398 -15.28 -19.43 -4.10
N GLU A 399 -15.00 -20.28 -5.10
CA GLU A 399 -14.81 -19.85 -6.48
C GLU A 399 -16.15 -19.83 -7.21
N MET A 400 -16.60 -18.67 -7.65
CA MET A 400 -17.91 -18.52 -8.32
C MET A 400 -17.85 -18.70 -9.84
N ALA A 401 -16.70 -18.51 -10.45
CA ALA A 401 -16.57 -18.60 -11.90
C ALA A 401 -16.86 -20.00 -12.45
N ARG A 402 -16.49 -21.05 -11.70
CA ARG A 402 -16.59 -22.44 -12.17
C ARG A 402 -17.64 -23.27 -11.43
N TYR A 403 -17.76 -23.11 -10.10
CA TYR A 403 -18.53 -24.05 -9.27
C TYR A 403 -19.46 -23.41 -8.24
N GLY A 404 -19.50 -22.20 -8.14
CA GLY A 404 -19.94 -21.12 -7.31
C GLY A 404 -21.25 -21.14 -6.58
N ALA A 405 -21.76 -22.26 -6.11
CA ALA A 405 -22.93 -22.24 -5.24
C ALA A 405 -22.57 -21.81 -3.81
N ILE A 406 -23.23 -20.79 -3.28
CA ILE A 406 -23.17 -20.40 -1.88
C ILE A 406 -24.54 -20.69 -1.26
N ALA A 407 -24.54 -21.58 -0.24
CA ALA A 407 -25.72 -21.86 0.57
C ALA A 407 -25.79 -20.93 1.77
N VAL A 408 -26.98 -20.54 2.19
CA VAL A 408 -27.22 -19.75 3.41
C VAL A 408 -26.62 -20.42 4.63
N SER A 409 -26.74 -21.76 4.74
CA SER A 409 -26.18 -22.53 5.86
C SER A 409 -24.65 -22.40 5.95
N THR A 410 -23.93 -22.51 4.80
CA THR A 410 -22.47 -22.40 4.76
C THR A 410 -22.01 -20.99 5.20
N ALA A 411 -22.71 -19.95 4.75
CA ALA A 411 -22.43 -18.59 5.17
C ALA A 411 -22.72 -18.38 6.67
N LYS A 412 -23.81 -18.98 7.17
CA LYS A 412 -24.16 -18.96 8.60
C LYS A 412 -23.11 -19.67 9.46
N ASP A 413 -22.58 -20.82 9.01
CA ASP A 413 -21.51 -21.51 9.72
C ASP A 413 -20.27 -20.62 9.90
N VAL A 414 -19.95 -19.78 8.88
CA VAL A 414 -18.88 -18.79 9.00
C VAL A 414 -19.26 -17.67 9.96
N ALA A 415 -20.50 -17.17 9.90
CA ALA A 415 -20.99 -16.11 10.81
C ALA A 415 -20.87 -16.53 12.28
N GLU A 416 -21.14 -17.79 12.61
CA GLU A 416 -21.08 -18.36 13.96
C GLU A 416 -19.66 -18.81 14.38
N SER A 417 -18.68 -18.79 13.46
CA SER A 417 -17.32 -19.24 13.72
C SER A 417 -16.43 -18.13 14.33
N GLU A 418 -15.20 -18.50 14.68
CA GLU A 418 -14.15 -17.55 15.11
C GLU A 418 -13.44 -16.87 13.93
N TYR A 419 -13.68 -17.29 12.69
CA TYR A 419 -13.06 -16.73 11.50
C TYR A 419 -13.60 -15.33 11.20
N GLY A 420 -12.72 -14.47 10.62
CA GLY A 420 -13.08 -13.07 10.35
C GLY A 420 -13.72 -12.85 8.98
N TYR A 421 -13.45 -13.73 8.01
CA TYR A 421 -13.76 -13.45 6.61
C TYR A 421 -14.47 -14.61 5.92
N TYR A 422 -15.31 -14.25 4.91
CA TYR A 422 -15.75 -15.15 3.85
C TYR A 422 -15.12 -14.70 2.53
N MET A 423 -14.33 -15.56 1.89
CA MET A 423 -13.69 -15.24 0.61
C MET A 423 -14.53 -15.70 -0.58
N VAL A 424 -14.61 -14.85 -1.59
CA VAL A 424 -15.27 -15.12 -2.88
C VAL A 424 -14.32 -14.77 -4.02
N PHE A 425 -14.09 -15.68 -4.94
CA PHE A 425 -13.31 -15.46 -6.15
C PHE A 425 -14.22 -15.37 -7.37
N ALA A 426 -13.95 -14.39 -8.25
CA ALA A 426 -14.52 -14.18 -9.56
C ALA A 426 -16.07 -14.22 -9.60
N PRO A 427 -16.78 -13.39 -8.83
CA PRO A 427 -18.20 -13.26 -8.97
C PRO A 427 -18.53 -12.57 -10.30
N TRP A 428 -19.50 -13.11 -11.04
CA TRP A 428 -19.96 -12.48 -12.27
C TRP A 428 -21.15 -11.57 -12.04
N ALA A 429 -21.16 -10.44 -12.74
CA ALA A 429 -22.37 -9.64 -12.89
C ALA A 429 -23.40 -10.38 -13.75
N ALA A 430 -24.69 -10.13 -13.53
CA ALA A 430 -25.79 -10.90 -14.11
C ALA A 430 -25.77 -11.05 -15.63
N ASN A 431 -25.15 -10.13 -16.35
CA ASN A 431 -25.12 -10.13 -17.80
C ASN A 431 -23.94 -10.89 -18.41
N ASN A 432 -22.99 -11.32 -17.61
CA ASN A 432 -21.93 -12.18 -18.08
C ASN A 432 -22.45 -13.63 -18.07
N GLN A 433 -22.67 -14.18 -19.25
CA GLN A 433 -23.06 -15.57 -19.49
C GLN A 433 -24.39 -16.03 -18.89
N GLY A 434 -25.34 -15.11 -18.68
CA GLY A 434 -26.74 -15.47 -18.34
C GLY A 434 -26.98 -15.83 -16.88
N SER A 435 -26.08 -15.44 -15.95
CA SER A 435 -26.21 -15.92 -14.59
C SER A 435 -26.94 -14.99 -13.64
N LYS A 436 -28.24 -14.90 -13.74
CA LYS A 436 -29.12 -14.51 -12.62
C LYS A 436 -28.84 -15.36 -11.36
N THR A 437 -28.30 -16.55 -11.52
CA THR A 437 -27.92 -17.48 -10.47
C THR A 437 -26.87 -16.92 -9.52
N GLN A 438 -25.87 -16.17 -9.98
CA GLN A 438 -24.82 -15.64 -9.10
C GLN A 438 -25.33 -14.57 -8.14
N PHE A 439 -26.24 -13.71 -8.58
CA PHE A 439 -26.93 -12.79 -7.66
C PHE A 439 -27.62 -13.55 -6.52
N GLY A 440 -28.30 -14.66 -6.82
CA GLY A 440 -28.93 -15.52 -5.81
C GLY A 440 -27.93 -16.07 -4.80
N TYR A 441 -26.74 -16.49 -5.25
CA TYR A 441 -25.67 -16.98 -4.36
C TYR A 441 -25.07 -15.87 -3.50
N LEU A 442 -24.87 -14.69 -4.05
CA LEU A 442 -24.42 -13.52 -3.28
C LEU A 442 -25.49 -13.07 -2.27
N SER A 443 -26.78 -13.16 -2.63
CA SER A 443 -27.87 -12.89 -1.69
C SER A 443 -27.92 -13.92 -0.57
N ASN A 444 -27.65 -15.21 -0.87
CA ASN A 444 -27.54 -16.26 0.14
C ASN A 444 -26.32 -16.01 1.08
N LEU A 445 -25.21 -15.53 0.54
CA LEU A 445 -24.04 -15.14 1.35
C LEU A 445 -24.42 -14.04 2.35
N SER A 446 -25.08 -12.99 1.86
CA SER A 446 -25.54 -11.88 2.67
C SER A 446 -26.54 -12.30 3.74
N GLU A 447 -27.53 -13.13 3.36
CA GLU A 447 -28.51 -13.66 4.29
C GLU A 447 -27.86 -14.52 5.39
N GLY A 448 -26.93 -15.40 5.01
CA GLY A 448 -26.25 -16.27 5.98
C GLY A 448 -25.32 -15.51 6.92
N LEU A 449 -24.56 -14.53 6.42
CA LEU A 449 -23.64 -13.75 7.23
C LEU A 449 -24.34 -12.71 8.12
N TYR A 450 -25.42 -12.09 7.63
CA TYR A 450 -25.99 -10.87 8.25
C TYR A 450 -27.48 -10.97 8.53
N GLY A 451 -28.16 -12.05 8.12
CA GLY A 451 -29.63 -12.15 8.20
C GLY A 451 -30.35 -11.13 7.31
N CYS A 452 -29.69 -10.64 6.28
CA CYS A 452 -30.16 -9.57 5.39
C CYS A 452 -29.85 -9.92 3.94
N ARG A 453 -30.84 -9.82 3.05
CA ARG A 453 -30.69 -10.15 1.63
C ARG A 453 -30.21 -8.96 0.81
N LEU A 454 -29.75 -9.23 -0.41
CA LEU A 454 -29.44 -8.19 -1.38
C LEU A 454 -30.71 -7.69 -2.07
N ILE A 455 -30.73 -6.39 -2.35
CA ILE A 455 -31.71 -5.77 -3.24
C ILE A 455 -31.30 -6.12 -4.69
N GLU A 456 -32.27 -6.60 -5.50
CA GLU A 456 -31.99 -6.92 -6.89
C GLU A 456 -31.55 -5.66 -7.66
N PRO A 457 -30.37 -5.67 -8.30
CA PRO A 457 -29.85 -4.52 -9.02
C PRO A 457 -30.70 -4.17 -10.25
N LYS A 458 -30.84 -2.87 -10.51
CA LYS A 458 -31.55 -2.36 -11.71
C LYS A 458 -30.64 -2.32 -12.94
N PHE A 459 -29.34 -2.39 -12.78
CA PHE A 459 -28.36 -2.39 -13.88
C PHE A 459 -27.03 -2.99 -13.41
N TYR A 460 -26.18 -3.34 -14.39
CA TYR A 460 -24.76 -3.64 -14.18
C TYR A 460 -23.90 -2.87 -15.17
N TYR A 461 -22.64 -2.65 -14.79
CA TYR A 461 -21.60 -2.19 -15.71
C TYR A 461 -21.18 -3.38 -16.58
N PRO A 462 -21.24 -3.27 -17.93
CA PRO A 462 -21.13 -4.44 -18.81
C PRO A 462 -19.70 -4.97 -18.95
N THR A 463 -18.69 -4.11 -18.89
CA THR A 463 -17.27 -4.46 -19.01
C THR A 463 -16.43 -3.62 -18.06
N THR A 464 -15.23 -4.08 -17.77
CA THR A 464 -14.28 -3.35 -16.92
C THR A 464 -13.89 -1.98 -17.50
N THR A 465 -13.78 -1.88 -18.81
CA THR A 465 -13.40 -0.65 -19.52
C THR A 465 -14.59 0.23 -19.88
N SER A 466 -15.70 0.10 -19.20
CA SER A 466 -16.90 0.90 -19.44
C SER A 466 -17.41 1.57 -18.18
N LEU A 467 -17.59 2.88 -18.26
CA LEU A 467 -18.27 3.68 -17.22
C LEU A 467 -19.79 3.79 -17.49
N LYS A 468 -20.26 3.23 -18.60
CA LYS A 468 -21.69 3.20 -18.95
C LYS A 468 -22.38 2.06 -18.24
N THR A 469 -23.51 2.34 -17.63
CA THR A 469 -24.40 1.33 -17.06
C THR A 469 -25.13 0.58 -18.14
N ASN A 470 -25.45 -0.69 -17.88
CA ASN A 470 -26.27 -1.50 -18.76
C ASN A 470 -27.60 -1.78 -18.04
N PRO A 471 -28.68 -1.03 -18.32
CA PRO A 471 -29.99 -1.34 -17.77
C PRO A 471 -30.48 -2.69 -18.33
N TYR A 472 -31.19 -3.46 -17.51
CA TYR A 472 -31.81 -4.74 -17.92
C TYR A 472 -32.86 -4.55 -18.96
#